data_a3c14a40c5b239990a78b0f01e7382d8
#
_entry.id   a3c14a40c5b239990a78b0f01e7382d8
#
_cell.length_a   1.000
_cell.length_b   1.000
_cell.length_c   1.000
_cell.angle_alpha   90.00
_cell.angle_beta   90.00
_cell.angle_gamma   90.00
#
_symmetry.space_group_name_H-M   'P 1'
#
loop_
_entity.id
_entity.type
_entity.pdbx_description
1 polymer ?
#
loop_
_entity_poly.entity_id
_entity_poly.type
_entity_poly.pdbx_seq_one_letter_code
_entity_poly.pdbx_strand_id
1 'polypeptide(L)'
;MNSLIISELNKLISTLLYEKPPNFSFKVNSFKKTINLIKEIDYEINSAEQLKNVKGIGKGTIDRINEILKNGNLQENKNVEKKQKNISDFNKLQTITGIGPAKAKQLIDKKISFNDLIQKPSHSMLNELTHHQLIGVKYYHDLLKRIDSKIIYDIEQYLKKFNFKFNICGSYRRKKENSGDIDILILEEKKTLKDIVKILTEDKFIVDNLTDDGKTKYMGICKTPKSHAMRIDIRLIPKQSYPFALLYFTGSKKTNTYMRNIAIKAGYKLSEYGLFDKKNTLIPLETEQAIFEFLHIPYLSPEKR
;
A
#
# COMPACT_ATOMS: atom_id res chain seq x y z
N MET A 1 9.23 9.85 18.27
CA MET A 1 9.96 11.12 18.10
C MET A 1 9.36 11.89 16.91
N ASN A 2 9.44 13.21 16.91
CA ASN A 2 9.00 14.12 15.82
C ASN A 2 7.50 14.05 15.43
N SER A 3 6.63 13.55 16.31
CA SER A 3 5.21 13.31 16.03
C SER A 3 4.44 14.60 15.73
N LEU A 4 4.76 15.72 16.40
CA LEU A 4 4.14 17.01 16.19
C LEU A 4 4.37 17.53 14.77
N ILE A 5 5.62 17.54 14.30
CA ILE A 5 5.97 17.98 12.93
C ILE A 5 5.25 17.11 11.89
N ILE A 6 5.26 15.79 12.08
CA ILE A 6 4.60 14.84 11.17
C ILE A 6 3.09 15.08 11.17
N SER A 7 2.47 15.33 12.33
CA SER A 7 1.04 15.59 12.45
C SER A 7 0.63 16.87 11.71
N GLU A 8 1.33 17.96 11.92
CA GLU A 8 1.02 19.26 11.30
C GLU A 8 1.23 19.22 9.78
N LEU A 9 2.29 18.57 9.30
CA LEU A 9 2.49 18.39 7.86
C LEU A 9 1.41 17.49 7.23
N ASN A 10 0.92 16.47 7.93
CA ASN A 10 -0.19 15.65 7.45
C ASN A 10 -1.51 16.42 7.39
N LYS A 11 -1.80 17.30 8.36
CA LYS A 11 -2.96 18.22 8.30
C LYS A 11 -2.89 19.11 7.06
N LEU A 12 -1.72 19.69 6.80
CA LEU A 12 -1.50 20.51 5.61
C LEU A 12 -1.68 19.73 4.31
N ILE A 13 -1.16 18.49 4.22
CA ILE A 13 -1.38 17.61 3.08
C ILE A 13 -2.88 17.36 2.86
N SER A 14 -3.64 17.08 3.92
CA SER A 14 -5.09 16.85 3.84
C SER A 14 -5.83 18.07 3.30
N THR A 15 -5.47 19.27 3.77
CA THR A 15 -6.02 20.52 3.26
C THR A 15 -5.71 20.73 1.78
N LEU A 16 -4.46 20.52 1.37
CA LEU A 16 -4.05 20.65 -0.03
C LEU A 16 -4.74 19.66 -0.96
N LEU A 17 -4.95 18.43 -0.51
CA LEU A 17 -5.69 17.40 -1.26
C LEU A 17 -7.18 17.72 -1.36
N TYR A 18 -7.76 18.34 -0.35
CA TYR A 18 -9.15 18.75 -0.31
C TYR A 18 -9.41 19.98 -1.20
N GLU A 19 -8.58 21.01 -1.06
CA GLU A 19 -8.76 22.31 -1.74
C GLU A 19 -8.23 22.34 -3.17
N LYS A 20 -7.20 21.53 -3.45
CA LYS A 20 -6.50 21.44 -4.76
C LYS A 20 -6.06 22.81 -5.32
N PRO A 21 -5.36 23.66 -4.56
CA PRO A 21 -4.85 24.92 -5.09
C PRO A 21 -3.81 24.64 -6.21
N PRO A 22 -3.45 25.66 -7.02
CA PRO A 22 -2.40 25.51 -8.03
C PRO A 22 -1.13 24.86 -7.47
N ASN A 23 -0.54 23.94 -8.21
CA ASN A 23 0.67 23.18 -7.83
C ASN A 23 0.54 22.31 -6.56
N PHE A 24 -0.69 22.00 -6.09
CA PHE A 24 -0.90 21.20 -4.88
C PHE A 24 -0.20 19.84 -4.94
N SER A 25 -0.20 19.17 -6.11
CA SER A 25 0.41 17.83 -6.26
C SER A 25 1.91 17.86 -5.97
N PHE A 26 2.61 18.90 -6.45
CA PHE A 26 4.03 19.10 -6.16
C PHE A 26 4.28 19.31 -4.65
N LYS A 27 3.48 20.21 -4.02
CA LYS A 27 3.57 20.49 -2.57
C LYS A 27 3.30 19.23 -1.75
N VAL A 28 2.23 18.48 -2.06
CA VAL A 28 1.89 17.22 -1.38
C VAL A 28 3.02 16.20 -1.48
N ASN A 29 3.61 16.02 -2.67
CA ASN A 29 4.71 15.09 -2.86
C ASN A 29 5.97 15.52 -2.08
N SER A 30 6.26 16.82 -2.05
CA SER A 30 7.37 17.37 -1.27
C SER A 30 7.18 17.10 0.23
N PHE A 31 5.99 17.39 0.79
CA PHE A 31 5.72 17.14 2.21
C PHE A 31 5.72 15.64 2.56
N LYS A 32 5.16 14.77 1.69
CA LYS A 32 5.26 13.32 1.90
C LYS A 32 6.70 12.82 1.92
N LYS A 33 7.54 13.35 1.04
CA LYS A 33 8.98 13.03 1.02
C LYS A 33 9.65 13.49 2.32
N THR A 34 9.38 14.72 2.76
CA THR A 34 9.90 15.26 4.03
C THR A 34 9.46 14.41 5.22
N ILE A 35 8.18 14.03 5.31
CA ILE A 35 7.68 13.16 6.39
C ILE A 35 8.43 11.82 6.43
N ASN A 36 8.70 11.23 5.27
CA ASN A 36 9.46 9.97 5.21
C ASN A 36 10.89 10.16 5.69
N LEU A 37 11.56 11.26 5.31
CA LEU A 37 12.90 11.58 5.78
C LEU A 37 12.91 11.79 7.31
N ILE A 38 11.94 12.55 7.85
CA ILE A 38 11.82 12.79 9.30
C ILE A 38 11.59 11.48 10.07
N LYS A 39 10.85 10.53 9.51
CA LYS A 39 10.63 9.22 10.14
C LYS A 39 11.89 8.33 10.21
N GLU A 40 12.87 8.60 9.35
CA GLU A 40 14.15 7.87 9.34
C GLU A 40 15.20 8.52 10.28
N ILE A 41 14.91 9.71 10.81
CA ILE A 41 15.77 10.40 11.79
C ILE A 41 15.57 9.75 13.16
N ASP A 42 16.66 9.33 13.79
CA ASP A 42 16.73 8.64 15.08
C ASP A 42 16.86 9.58 16.29
N TYR A 43 16.90 10.90 16.07
CA TYR A 43 16.93 11.94 17.10
C TYR A 43 15.71 12.85 17.05
N GLU A 44 15.47 13.61 18.13
CA GLU A 44 14.41 14.61 18.19
C GLU A 44 14.83 15.91 17.51
N ILE A 45 13.99 16.39 16.60
CA ILE A 45 14.21 17.65 15.89
C ILE A 45 13.72 18.80 16.77
N ASN A 46 14.66 19.53 17.37
CA ASN A 46 14.41 20.69 18.25
C ASN A 46 14.63 22.03 17.53
N SER A 47 15.28 22.01 16.36
CA SER A 47 15.52 23.17 15.52
C SER A 47 15.44 22.80 14.04
N ALA A 48 14.81 23.65 13.24
CA ALA A 48 14.74 23.48 11.80
C ALA A 48 16.12 23.54 11.11
N GLU A 49 17.12 24.14 11.77
CA GLU A 49 18.50 24.19 11.32
C GLU A 49 19.12 22.79 11.11
N GLN A 50 18.71 21.82 11.94
CA GLN A 50 19.17 20.41 11.84
C GLN A 50 18.82 19.77 10.50
N LEU A 51 17.83 20.35 9.77
CA LEU A 51 17.34 19.83 8.51
C LEU A 51 17.87 20.56 7.27
N LYS A 52 18.62 21.66 7.43
CA LYS A 52 19.11 22.48 6.30
C LYS A 52 19.94 21.71 5.27
N ASN A 53 20.71 20.72 5.74
CA ASN A 53 21.59 19.90 4.90
C ASN A 53 20.95 18.57 4.46
N VAL A 54 19.68 18.31 4.84
CA VAL A 54 18.99 17.07 4.46
C VAL A 54 18.51 17.20 3.02
N LYS A 55 19.15 16.46 2.12
CA LYS A 55 18.80 16.47 0.69
C LYS A 55 17.33 16.07 0.47
N GLY A 56 16.57 17.00 -0.07
CA GLY A 56 15.16 16.78 -0.39
C GLY A 56 14.18 17.51 0.53
N ILE A 57 14.67 18.25 1.53
CA ILE A 57 13.88 19.19 2.33
C ILE A 57 14.20 20.61 1.82
N GLY A 58 13.22 21.28 1.23
CA GLY A 58 13.40 22.63 0.68
C GLY A 58 13.16 23.72 1.74
N LYS A 59 13.66 24.95 1.45
CA LYS A 59 13.56 26.13 2.35
C LYS A 59 12.13 26.34 2.88
N GLY A 60 11.12 26.34 2.02
CA GLY A 60 9.73 26.56 2.45
C GLY A 60 9.18 25.48 3.39
N THR A 61 9.74 24.27 3.38
CA THR A 61 9.39 23.23 4.35
C THR A 61 10.13 23.43 5.67
N ILE A 62 11.39 23.90 5.61
CA ILE A 62 12.20 24.26 6.80
C ILE A 62 11.51 25.39 7.55
N ASP A 63 11.04 26.43 6.85
CA ASP A 63 10.33 27.57 7.44
C ASP A 63 9.07 27.10 8.19
N ARG A 64 8.28 26.19 7.60
CA ARG A 64 7.10 25.58 8.25
C ARG A 64 7.46 24.72 9.45
N ILE A 65 8.53 23.93 9.39
CA ILE A 65 8.99 23.15 10.54
C ILE A 65 9.44 24.07 11.67
N ASN A 66 10.11 25.17 11.37
CA ASN A 66 10.48 26.18 12.35
C ASN A 66 9.24 26.82 13.02
N GLU A 67 8.20 27.12 12.23
CA GLU A 67 6.92 27.62 12.74
C GLU A 67 6.25 26.60 13.65
N ILE A 68 6.23 25.32 13.27
CA ILE A 68 5.66 24.24 14.10
C ILE A 68 6.40 24.11 15.42
N LEU A 69 7.74 24.11 15.39
CA LEU A 69 8.56 24.00 16.59
C LEU A 69 8.37 25.21 17.54
N LYS A 70 8.22 26.40 16.98
CA LYS A 70 8.02 27.64 17.76
C LYS A 70 6.63 27.76 18.34
N ASN A 71 5.59 27.45 17.55
CA ASN A 71 4.19 27.77 17.85
C ASN A 71 3.34 26.55 18.22
N GLY A 72 3.88 25.34 18.08
CA GLY A 72 3.14 24.09 18.28
C GLY A 72 2.17 23.75 17.13
N ASN A 73 2.05 24.60 16.11
CA ASN A 73 1.12 24.42 14.99
C ASN A 73 1.52 25.28 13.79
N LEU A 74 0.92 25.00 12.62
CA LEU A 74 1.01 25.83 11.42
C LEU A 74 -0.16 26.79 11.33
N GLN A 75 0.11 28.08 11.07
CA GLN A 75 -0.94 29.10 10.83
C GLN A 75 -1.81 28.73 9.61
N GLU A 76 -1.20 28.13 8.59
CA GLU A 76 -1.93 27.59 7.42
C GLU A 76 -3.01 26.58 7.84
N ASN A 77 -2.81 25.82 8.93
CA ASN A 77 -3.78 24.87 9.47
C ASN A 77 -4.88 25.53 10.32
N LYS A 78 -4.62 26.69 10.97
CA LYS A 78 -5.61 27.40 11.80
C LYS A 78 -6.76 28.00 10.99
N ASN A 79 -6.50 28.48 9.79
CA ASN A 79 -7.53 29.06 8.91
C ASN A 79 -8.57 28.04 8.41
N VAL A 80 -8.45 26.79 8.83
CA VAL A 80 -9.26 25.64 8.40
C VAL A 80 -10.41 25.33 9.37
N GLU A 81 -10.54 26.01 10.51
CA GLU A 81 -11.53 25.67 11.55
C GLU A 81 -12.97 25.57 11.03
N LYS A 82 -13.41 26.47 10.14
CA LYS A 82 -14.74 26.40 9.50
C LYS A 82 -14.92 25.20 8.54
N LYS A 83 -13.81 24.60 8.07
CA LYS A 83 -13.79 23.45 7.14
C LYS A 83 -13.40 22.13 7.83
N GLN A 84 -13.13 22.19 9.14
CA GLN A 84 -12.54 21.08 9.90
C GLN A 84 -13.37 19.79 9.82
N LYS A 85 -14.71 19.91 9.86
CA LYS A 85 -15.62 18.78 9.71
C LYS A 85 -15.47 18.12 8.35
N ASN A 86 -15.46 18.89 7.26
CA ASN A 86 -15.33 18.36 5.90
C ASN A 86 -13.97 17.72 5.66
N ILE A 87 -12.89 18.29 6.21
CA ILE A 87 -11.54 17.72 6.12
C ILE A 87 -11.43 16.44 6.96
N SER A 88 -12.07 16.39 8.13
CA SER A 88 -12.15 15.18 8.94
C SER A 88 -12.88 14.06 8.18
N ASP A 89 -14.05 14.35 7.62
CA ASP A 89 -14.81 13.38 6.81
C ASP A 89 -14.05 13.00 5.54
N PHE A 90 -13.38 13.93 4.87
CA PHE A 90 -12.52 13.67 3.72
C PHE A 90 -11.40 12.66 4.05
N ASN A 91 -10.76 12.79 5.20
CA ASN A 91 -9.72 11.86 5.62
C ASN A 91 -10.31 10.48 5.99
N LYS A 92 -11.44 10.47 6.72
CA LYS A 92 -12.13 9.23 7.09
C LYS A 92 -12.63 8.46 5.87
N LEU A 93 -13.23 9.14 4.89
CA LEU A 93 -13.68 8.52 3.65
C LEU A 93 -12.54 7.81 2.90
N GLN A 94 -11.32 8.36 2.93
CA GLN A 94 -10.16 7.75 2.30
C GLN A 94 -9.63 6.51 3.03
N THR A 95 -10.11 6.21 4.23
CA THR A 95 -9.81 4.93 4.91
C THR A 95 -10.63 3.77 4.35
N ILE A 96 -11.68 4.07 3.59
CA ILE A 96 -12.50 3.05 2.92
C ILE A 96 -11.76 2.57 1.67
N THR A 97 -11.58 1.27 1.54
CA THR A 97 -10.93 0.65 0.38
C THR A 97 -11.60 1.09 -0.93
N GLY A 98 -10.80 1.55 -1.88
CA GLY A 98 -11.29 2.04 -3.17
C GLY A 98 -11.71 3.52 -3.19
N ILE A 99 -11.79 4.21 -2.05
CA ILE A 99 -12.10 5.64 -1.99
C ILE A 99 -10.80 6.45 -1.87
N GLY A 100 -10.39 7.03 -2.99
CA GLY A 100 -9.25 7.97 -3.03
C GLY A 100 -9.70 9.43 -2.84
N PRO A 101 -8.74 10.39 -2.87
CA PRO A 101 -9.03 11.81 -2.64
C PRO A 101 -10.11 12.40 -3.57
N ALA A 102 -10.11 12.00 -4.86
CA ALA A 102 -11.10 12.51 -5.82
C ALA A 102 -12.52 12.09 -5.44
N LYS A 103 -12.71 10.81 -5.11
CA LYS A 103 -14.02 10.28 -4.71
C LYS A 103 -14.47 10.80 -3.36
N ALA A 104 -13.56 10.90 -2.37
CA ALA A 104 -13.86 11.49 -1.08
C ALA A 104 -14.36 12.93 -1.21
N LYS A 105 -13.71 13.74 -2.06
CA LYS A 105 -14.16 15.13 -2.34
C LYS A 105 -15.55 15.14 -2.99
N GLN A 106 -15.79 14.31 -4.01
CA GLN A 106 -17.10 14.18 -4.68
C GLN A 106 -18.22 13.84 -3.70
N LEU A 107 -17.98 12.90 -2.77
CA LEU A 107 -18.96 12.50 -1.76
C LEU A 107 -19.30 13.65 -0.82
N ILE A 108 -18.30 14.39 -0.35
CA ILE A 108 -18.50 15.57 0.52
C ILE A 108 -19.29 16.65 -0.21
N ASP A 109 -18.98 16.95 -1.47
CA ASP A 109 -19.69 17.94 -2.27
C ASP A 109 -21.17 17.57 -2.44
N LYS A 110 -21.47 16.25 -2.45
CA LYS A 110 -22.85 15.70 -2.41
C LYS A 110 -23.42 15.58 -0.99
N LYS A 111 -22.75 16.13 0.03
CA LYS A 111 -23.14 16.08 1.45
C LYS A 111 -23.25 14.66 2.01
N ILE A 112 -22.50 13.72 1.47
CA ILE A 112 -22.40 12.35 1.96
C ILE A 112 -21.19 12.26 2.89
N SER A 113 -21.43 12.08 4.20
CA SER A 113 -20.38 11.94 5.20
C SER A 113 -19.89 10.50 5.33
N PHE A 114 -18.76 10.33 6.00
CA PHE A 114 -18.25 9.00 6.34
C PHE A 114 -19.25 8.19 7.17
N ASN A 115 -19.88 8.83 8.18
CA ASN A 115 -20.83 8.15 9.06
C ASN A 115 -22.08 7.70 8.30
N ASP A 116 -22.57 8.50 7.34
CA ASP A 116 -23.71 8.12 6.52
C ASP A 116 -23.44 6.85 5.73
N LEU A 117 -22.24 6.76 5.11
CA LEU A 117 -21.87 5.57 4.33
C LEU A 117 -21.65 4.31 5.18
N ILE A 118 -21.11 4.43 6.39
CA ILE A 118 -20.72 3.26 7.19
C ILE A 118 -21.85 2.81 8.12
N GLN A 119 -22.62 3.73 8.68
CA GLN A 119 -23.64 3.39 9.67
C GLN A 119 -25.04 3.28 9.10
N LYS A 120 -25.40 4.12 8.12
CA LYS A 120 -26.77 4.20 7.57
C LYS A 120 -26.75 4.49 6.07
N PRO A 121 -26.13 3.62 5.25
CA PRO A 121 -26.07 3.88 3.82
C PRO A 121 -27.46 3.79 3.18
N SER A 122 -27.91 4.86 2.51
CA SER A 122 -29.09 4.83 1.68
C SER A 122 -28.75 4.26 0.29
N HIS A 123 -29.78 3.75 -0.41
CA HIS A 123 -29.61 3.24 -1.77
C HIS A 123 -29.02 4.31 -2.73
N SER A 124 -29.47 5.56 -2.61
CA SER A 124 -28.95 6.68 -3.41
C SER A 124 -27.47 6.96 -3.16
N MET A 125 -27.00 6.84 -1.91
CA MET A 125 -25.58 7.00 -1.57
C MET A 125 -24.74 5.85 -2.14
N LEU A 126 -25.22 4.62 -2.05
CA LEU A 126 -24.54 3.44 -2.59
C LEU A 126 -24.43 3.48 -4.13
N ASN A 127 -25.41 4.04 -4.82
CA ASN A 127 -25.36 4.22 -6.28
C ASN A 127 -24.27 5.20 -6.75
N GLU A 128 -23.75 6.02 -5.85
CA GLU A 128 -22.60 6.86 -6.14
C GLU A 128 -21.26 6.10 -6.18
N LEU A 129 -21.24 4.86 -5.72
CA LEU A 129 -20.02 4.07 -5.53
C LEU A 129 -19.82 3.08 -6.67
N THR A 130 -18.58 2.86 -7.05
CA THR A 130 -18.21 1.74 -7.91
C THR A 130 -18.30 0.42 -7.14
N HIS A 131 -18.35 -0.71 -7.85
CA HIS A 131 -18.35 -2.04 -7.25
C HIS A 131 -17.22 -2.22 -6.21
N HIS A 132 -16.00 -1.83 -6.55
CA HIS A 132 -14.84 -1.87 -5.64
C HIS A 132 -15.08 -1.05 -4.35
N GLN A 133 -15.69 0.14 -4.48
CA GLN A 133 -15.97 1.02 -3.34
C GLN A 133 -17.13 0.47 -2.47
N LEU A 134 -18.12 -0.17 -3.09
CA LEU A 134 -19.21 -0.85 -2.36
C LEU A 134 -18.65 -1.98 -1.48
N ILE A 135 -17.73 -2.77 -1.99
CA ILE A 135 -17.03 -3.81 -1.22
C ILE A 135 -16.21 -3.18 -0.10
N GLY A 136 -15.54 -2.06 -0.35
CA GLY A 136 -14.82 -1.30 0.67
C GLY A 136 -15.72 -0.84 1.82
N VAL A 137 -16.94 -0.38 1.54
CA VAL A 137 -17.96 -0.03 2.55
C VAL A 137 -18.47 -1.28 3.27
N LYS A 138 -18.86 -2.33 2.53
CA LYS A 138 -19.39 -3.58 3.08
C LYS A 138 -18.46 -4.23 4.11
N TYR A 139 -17.17 -4.26 3.82
CA TYR A 139 -16.16 -4.92 4.66
C TYR A 139 -15.30 -3.93 5.47
N TYR A 140 -15.72 -2.67 5.58
CA TYR A 140 -14.90 -1.61 6.20
C TYR A 140 -14.28 -2.00 7.53
N HIS A 141 -15.09 -2.47 8.49
CA HIS A 141 -14.63 -2.82 9.83
C HIS A 141 -13.71 -4.04 9.85
N ASP A 142 -13.89 -4.98 8.94
CA ASP A 142 -13.05 -6.16 8.83
C ASP A 142 -11.70 -5.83 8.19
N LEU A 143 -11.67 -4.99 7.16
CA LEU A 143 -10.46 -4.60 6.45
C LEU A 143 -9.54 -3.67 7.25
N LEU A 144 -10.02 -3.09 8.35
CA LEU A 144 -9.19 -2.36 9.31
C LEU A 144 -8.40 -3.27 10.25
N LYS A 145 -8.85 -4.51 10.44
CA LYS A 145 -8.21 -5.47 11.34
C LYS A 145 -6.94 -6.01 10.71
N ARG A 146 -5.93 -6.23 11.53
CA ARG A 146 -4.74 -6.97 11.11
C ARG A 146 -5.04 -8.45 11.12
N ILE A 147 -4.40 -9.18 10.23
CA ILE A 147 -4.54 -10.63 10.07
C ILE A 147 -3.39 -11.30 10.83
N ASP A 148 -3.71 -12.05 11.86
CA ASP A 148 -2.72 -12.82 12.62
C ASP A 148 -2.01 -13.84 11.72
N SER A 149 -0.70 -14.03 11.91
CA SER A 149 0.11 -14.98 11.15
C SER A 149 -0.39 -16.42 11.25
N LYS A 150 -1.02 -16.80 12.36
CA LYS A 150 -1.69 -18.07 12.55
C LYS A 150 -2.83 -18.30 11.57
N ILE A 151 -3.66 -17.27 11.35
CA ILE A 151 -4.78 -17.34 10.39
C ILE A 151 -4.20 -17.56 8.98
N ILE A 152 -3.11 -16.85 8.64
CA ILE A 152 -2.48 -17.01 7.33
C ILE A 152 -1.82 -18.39 7.18
N TYR A 153 -1.26 -18.94 8.26
CA TYR A 153 -0.76 -20.32 8.27
C TYR A 153 -1.88 -21.33 8.00
N ASP A 154 -3.03 -21.18 8.64
CA ASP A 154 -4.19 -22.07 8.41
C ASP A 154 -4.68 -21.96 6.96
N ILE A 155 -4.67 -20.75 6.39
CA ILE A 155 -4.97 -20.52 4.97
C ILE A 155 -3.93 -21.18 4.07
N GLU A 156 -2.65 -21.12 4.42
CA GLU A 156 -1.59 -21.81 3.66
C GLU A 156 -1.81 -23.33 3.65
N GLN A 157 -2.17 -23.94 4.80
CA GLN A 157 -2.49 -25.37 4.87
C GLN A 157 -3.76 -25.70 4.06
N TYR A 158 -4.78 -24.84 4.11
CA TYR A 158 -5.99 -24.99 3.31
C TYR A 158 -5.68 -24.94 1.80
N LEU A 159 -4.86 -24.01 1.34
CA LEU A 159 -4.49 -23.85 -0.08
C LEU A 159 -3.67 -25.02 -0.61
N LYS A 160 -2.92 -25.74 0.23
CA LYS A 160 -2.18 -26.97 -0.15
C LYS A 160 -3.09 -28.10 -0.63
N LYS A 161 -4.40 -28.06 -0.34
CA LYS A 161 -5.35 -29.06 -0.86
C LYS A 161 -5.57 -28.96 -2.36
N PHE A 162 -5.28 -27.79 -2.93
CA PHE A 162 -5.44 -27.55 -4.35
C PHE A 162 -4.12 -27.80 -5.07
N ASN A 163 -4.19 -28.39 -6.25
CA ASN A 163 -3.02 -28.77 -7.02
C ASN A 163 -2.48 -27.57 -7.84
N PHE A 164 -1.89 -26.60 -7.17
CA PHE A 164 -1.09 -25.52 -7.76
C PHE A 164 0.09 -25.16 -6.85
N LYS A 165 1.20 -24.76 -7.46
CA LYS A 165 2.39 -24.31 -6.71
C LYS A 165 2.26 -22.84 -6.37
N PHE A 166 2.37 -22.51 -5.09
CA PHE A 166 2.22 -21.14 -4.61
C PHE A 166 3.17 -20.80 -3.47
N ASN A 167 3.33 -19.50 -3.24
CA ASN A 167 3.92 -18.93 -2.03
C ASN A 167 3.01 -17.82 -1.49
N ILE A 168 2.80 -17.78 -0.19
CA ILE A 168 2.26 -16.58 0.47
C ILE A 168 3.43 -15.63 0.74
N CYS A 169 3.31 -14.41 0.24
CA CYS A 169 4.37 -13.39 0.25
C CYS A 169 4.14 -12.32 1.33
N GLY A 170 4.45 -11.06 1.03
CA GLY A 170 4.23 -9.92 1.90
C GLY A 170 4.89 -10.00 3.27
N SER A 171 4.24 -9.45 4.27
CA SER A 171 4.71 -9.47 5.66
C SER A 171 4.73 -10.86 6.27
N TYR A 172 3.85 -11.77 5.84
CA TYR A 172 3.83 -13.17 6.29
C TYR A 172 5.13 -13.89 5.96
N ARG A 173 5.61 -13.83 4.70
CA ARG A 173 6.87 -14.46 4.32
C ARG A 173 8.06 -13.86 5.06
N ARG A 174 7.97 -12.59 5.47
CA ARG A 174 8.97 -11.93 6.33
C ARG A 174 8.82 -12.26 7.82
N LYS A 175 7.98 -13.22 8.17
CA LYS A 175 7.71 -13.68 9.54
C LYS A 175 7.28 -12.58 10.50
N LYS A 176 6.46 -11.62 10.03
CA LYS A 176 5.82 -10.65 10.92
C LYS A 176 4.63 -11.30 11.62
N GLU A 177 4.36 -10.89 12.85
CA GLU A 177 3.26 -11.41 13.68
C GLU A 177 1.89 -11.23 13.03
N ASN A 178 1.74 -10.20 12.22
CA ASN A 178 0.49 -9.91 11.52
C ASN A 178 0.70 -9.22 10.16
N SER A 179 -0.31 -9.32 9.31
CA SER A 179 -0.35 -8.75 7.95
C SER A 179 -1.55 -7.84 7.75
N GLY A 180 -1.51 -6.98 6.72
CA GLY A 180 -2.64 -6.16 6.29
C GLY A 180 -3.52 -6.84 5.26
N ASP A 181 -2.94 -7.76 4.51
CA ASP A 181 -3.53 -8.50 3.39
C ASP A 181 -2.80 -9.82 3.21
N ILE A 182 -3.31 -10.64 2.30
CA ILE A 182 -2.74 -11.95 1.95
C ILE A 182 -2.30 -11.87 0.49
N ASP A 183 -0.99 -11.79 0.26
CA ASP A 183 -0.38 -11.81 -1.07
C ASP A 183 -0.05 -13.24 -1.47
N ILE A 184 -0.70 -13.79 -2.51
CA ILE A 184 -0.44 -15.13 -3.02
C ILE A 184 0.19 -15.05 -4.39
N LEU A 185 1.35 -15.64 -4.52
CA LEU A 185 2.05 -15.82 -5.77
C LEU A 185 1.89 -17.27 -6.24
N ILE A 186 1.30 -17.46 -7.40
CA ILE A 186 1.07 -18.80 -7.98
C ILE A 186 1.93 -18.94 -9.23
N LEU A 187 2.62 -20.07 -9.33
CA LEU A 187 3.37 -20.42 -10.53
C LEU A 187 2.39 -20.80 -11.65
N GLU A 188 2.52 -20.14 -12.79
CA GLU A 188 1.74 -20.47 -13.99
C GLU A 188 2.17 -21.84 -14.53
N GLU A 189 1.26 -22.79 -14.50
CA GLU A 189 1.46 -24.14 -15.06
C GLU A 189 0.31 -24.46 -16.03
N LYS A 190 -0.73 -25.16 -15.54
CA LYS A 190 -1.83 -25.66 -16.38
C LYS A 190 -3.14 -24.90 -16.20
N LYS A 191 -3.34 -24.28 -15.03
CA LYS A 191 -4.58 -23.58 -14.69
C LYS A 191 -4.45 -22.08 -14.98
N THR A 192 -5.49 -21.47 -15.53
CA THR A 192 -5.59 -20.03 -15.63
C THR A 192 -5.92 -19.42 -14.29
N LEU A 193 -5.66 -18.11 -14.13
CA LEU A 193 -6.08 -17.41 -12.91
C LEU A 193 -7.60 -17.48 -12.69
N LYS A 194 -8.37 -17.44 -13.76
CA LYS A 194 -9.83 -17.57 -13.72
C LYS A 194 -10.26 -18.92 -13.15
N ASP A 195 -9.61 -20.02 -13.54
CA ASP A 195 -9.91 -21.36 -13.02
C ASP A 195 -9.60 -21.44 -11.52
N ILE A 196 -8.48 -20.85 -11.09
CA ILE A 196 -8.06 -20.82 -9.69
C ILE A 196 -9.08 -20.01 -8.85
N VAL A 197 -9.44 -18.81 -9.29
CA VAL A 197 -10.42 -17.97 -8.60
C VAL A 197 -11.79 -18.66 -8.55
N LYS A 198 -12.23 -19.32 -9.64
CA LYS A 198 -13.48 -20.08 -9.68
C LYS A 198 -13.49 -21.20 -8.62
N ILE A 199 -12.44 -22.02 -8.57
CA ILE A 199 -12.29 -23.09 -7.57
C ILE A 199 -12.40 -22.55 -6.15
N LEU A 200 -11.69 -21.46 -5.84
CA LEU A 200 -11.68 -20.85 -4.51
C LEU A 200 -13.02 -20.18 -4.15
N THR A 201 -13.77 -19.72 -5.15
CA THR A 201 -15.10 -19.14 -4.96
C THR A 201 -16.16 -20.23 -4.75
N GLU A 202 -16.11 -21.32 -5.51
CA GLU A 202 -16.99 -22.50 -5.34
C GLU A 202 -16.80 -23.14 -3.96
N ASP A 203 -15.57 -23.16 -3.44
CA ASP A 203 -15.23 -23.61 -2.08
C ASP A 203 -15.57 -22.57 -0.99
N LYS A 204 -16.19 -21.44 -1.35
CA LYS A 204 -16.60 -20.34 -0.45
C LYS A 204 -15.45 -19.67 0.31
N PHE A 205 -14.21 -19.86 -0.14
CA PHE A 205 -13.06 -19.15 0.41
C PHE A 205 -12.98 -17.71 -0.09
N ILE A 206 -13.17 -17.50 -1.39
CA ILE A 206 -13.38 -16.16 -1.96
C ILE A 206 -14.85 -15.82 -1.85
N VAL A 207 -15.16 -14.69 -1.22
CA VAL A 207 -16.55 -14.26 -0.93
C VAL A 207 -16.99 -13.02 -1.70
N ASP A 208 -16.04 -12.20 -2.19
CA ASP A 208 -16.32 -11.06 -3.04
C ASP A 208 -15.10 -10.69 -3.90
N ASN A 209 -15.34 -10.07 -5.06
CA ASN A 209 -14.32 -9.69 -6.04
C ASN A 209 -14.10 -8.18 -6.01
N LEU A 210 -12.85 -7.74 -5.80
CA LEU A 210 -12.45 -6.32 -5.91
C LEU A 210 -12.09 -5.94 -7.34
N THR A 211 -11.60 -6.90 -8.13
CA THR A 211 -11.27 -6.73 -9.54
C THR A 211 -12.04 -7.74 -10.39
N ASP A 212 -12.31 -7.36 -11.63
CA ASP A 212 -12.79 -8.29 -12.63
C ASP A 212 -11.72 -9.34 -13.00
N ASP A 213 -12.09 -10.33 -13.81
CA ASP A 213 -11.26 -11.45 -14.26
C ASP A 213 -10.01 -10.97 -15.02
N GLY A 214 -8.95 -10.61 -14.30
CA GLY A 214 -7.63 -10.34 -14.88
C GLY A 214 -6.90 -11.62 -15.28
N LYS A 215 -6.08 -11.56 -16.34
CA LYS A 215 -5.31 -12.73 -16.80
C LYS A 215 -4.24 -13.19 -15.80
N THR A 216 -3.61 -12.23 -15.09
CA THR A 216 -2.45 -12.51 -14.21
C THR A 216 -2.58 -11.91 -12.82
N LYS A 217 -3.60 -11.08 -12.59
CA LYS A 217 -3.84 -10.39 -11.32
C LYS A 217 -5.30 -10.50 -10.93
N TYR A 218 -5.54 -10.90 -9.69
CA TYR A 218 -6.84 -10.90 -9.03
C TYR A 218 -6.72 -10.24 -7.65
N MET A 219 -7.73 -9.48 -7.28
CA MET A 219 -7.90 -8.93 -5.94
C MET A 219 -9.33 -9.21 -5.47
N GLY A 220 -9.49 -9.66 -4.25
CA GLY A 220 -10.79 -10.01 -3.70
C GLY A 220 -10.83 -9.98 -2.18
N ILE A 221 -11.94 -10.45 -1.67
CA ILE A 221 -12.15 -10.69 -0.24
C ILE A 221 -12.24 -12.19 -0.01
N CYS A 222 -11.47 -12.68 0.93
CA CYS A 222 -11.54 -14.06 1.40
C CYS A 222 -11.96 -14.14 2.86
N LYS A 223 -12.50 -15.31 3.24
CA LYS A 223 -12.93 -15.59 4.61
C LYS A 223 -12.80 -17.08 4.90
N THR A 224 -12.43 -17.41 6.14
CA THR A 224 -12.52 -18.77 6.66
C THR A 224 -13.61 -18.81 7.75
N PRO A 225 -14.11 -19.99 8.15
CA PRO A 225 -15.10 -20.10 9.24
C PRO A 225 -14.66 -19.45 10.55
N LYS A 226 -13.35 -19.31 10.76
CA LYS A 226 -12.75 -18.79 12.00
C LYS A 226 -12.15 -17.39 11.85
N SER A 227 -12.35 -16.71 10.72
CA SER A 227 -11.75 -15.39 10.46
C SER A 227 -12.79 -14.32 10.14
N HIS A 228 -12.38 -13.05 10.29
CA HIS A 228 -13.07 -11.92 9.65
C HIS A 228 -12.82 -11.93 8.14
N ALA A 229 -13.48 -11.06 7.39
CA ALA A 229 -13.20 -10.88 5.98
C ALA A 229 -11.83 -10.21 5.79
N MET A 230 -11.02 -10.73 4.86
CA MET A 230 -9.63 -10.30 4.63
C MET A 230 -9.40 -10.02 3.16
N ARG A 231 -8.56 -9.04 2.86
CA ARG A 231 -8.14 -8.79 1.47
C ARG A 231 -7.15 -9.85 1.02
N ILE A 232 -7.38 -10.38 -0.18
CA ILE A 232 -6.50 -11.34 -0.85
C ILE A 232 -6.10 -10.80 -2.22
N ASP A 233 -4.81 -10.83 -2.50
CA ASP A 233 -4.22 -10.48 -3.79
C ASP A 233 -3.54 -11.72 -4.37
N ILE A 234 -4.00 -12.19 -5.54
CA ILE A 234 -3.44 -13.36 -6.22
C ILE A 234 -2.76 -12.92 -7.51
N ARG A 235 -1.55 -13.43 -7.72
CA ARG A 235 -0.76 -13.23 -8.92
C ARG A 235 -0.41 -14.57 -9.55
N LEU A 236 -0.72 -14.73 -10.84
CA LEU A 236 -0.27 -15.84 -11.65
C LEU A 236 0.97 -15.42 -12.42
N ILE A 237 2.09 -16.10 -12.20
CA ILE A 237 3.41 -15.67 -12.66
C ILE A 237 4.07 -16.78 -13.48
N PRO A 238 4.55 -16.47 -14.71
CA PRO A 238 5.28 -17.41 -15.52
C PRO A 238 6.63 -17.81 -14.87
N LYS A 239 7.08 -19.03 -15.13
CA LYS A 239 8.26 -19.63 -14.50
C LYS A 239 9.50 -18.74 -14.54
N GLN A 240 9.77 -18.13 -15.69
CA GLN A 240 10.93 -17.25 -15.89
C GLN A 240 10.91 -15.97 -15.03
N SER A 241 9.73 -15.49 -14.67
CA SER A 241 9.54 -14.28 -13.84
C SER A 241 9.39 -14.60 -12.36
N TYR A 242 9.22 -15.88 -12.01
CA TYR A 242 8.84 -16.28 -10.65
C TYR A 242 9.85 -15.86 -9.56
N PRO A 243 11.18 -15.99 -9.74
CA PRO A 243 12.15 -15.54 -8.72
C PRO A 243 12.09 -14.03 -8.47
N PHE A 244 11.89 -13.25 -9.54
CA PHE A 244 11.78 -11.79 -9.46
C PHE A 244 10.47 -11.34 -8.79
N ALA A 245 9.36 -12.01 -9.14
CA ALA A 245 8.07 -11.77 -8.50
C ALA A 245 8.13 -12.16 -7.02
N LEU A 246 8.74 -13.30 -6.67
CA LEU A 246 8.91 -13.74 -5.30
C LEU A 246 9.70 -12.74 -4.47
N LEU A 247 10.79 -12.20 -5.01
CA LEU A 247 11.57 -11.13 -4.41
C LEU A 247 10.72 -9.87 -4.19
N TYR A 248 10.05 -9.41 -5.25
CA TYR A 248 9.28 -8.17 -5.24
C TYR A 248 8.10 -8.22 -4.26
N PHE A 249 7.27 -9.28 -4.32
CA PHE A 249 6.11 -9.44 -3.46
C PHE A 249 6.46 -9.82 -2.02
N THR A 250 7.64 -10.38 -1.78
CA THR A 250 8.17 -10.52 -0.41
C THR A 250 8.47 -9.14 0.19
N GLY A 251 9.03 -8.22 -0.55
CA GLY A 251 9.42 -6.89 -0.07
C GLY A 251 10.65 -6.96 0.85
N SER A 252 10.83 -6.02 1.77
CA SER A 252 9.97 -4.87 2.04
C SER A 252 10.02 -3.81 0.92
N LYS A 253 9.19 -2.79 1.02
CA LYS A 253 9.28 -1.62 0.12
C LYS A 253 10.69 -1.01 0.13
N LYS A 254 11.32 -0.92 1.31
CA LYS A 254 12.69 -0.41 1.48
C LYS A 254 13.70 -1.26 0.72
N THR A 255 13.62 -2.58 0.88
CA THR A 255 14.47 -3.56 0.16
C THR A 255 14.28 -3.47 -1.34
N ASN A 256 13.03 -3.44 -1.82
CA ASN A 256 12.73 -3.32 -3.25
C ASN A 256 13.28 -2.02 -3.84
N THR A 257 13.11 -0.89 -3.13
CA THR A 257 13.66 0.39 -3.57
C THR A 257 15.19 0.38 -3.61
N TYR A 258 15.82 -0.19 -2.60
CA TYR A 258 17.27 -0.33 -2.53
C TYR A 258 17.82 -1.15 -3.70
N MET A 259 17.28 -2.35 -3.93
CA MET A 259 17.72 -3.23 -5.02
C MET A 259 17.48 -2.63 -6.41
N ARG A 260 16.34 -1.98 -6.62
CA ARG A 260 16.07 -1.25 -7.88
C ARG A 260 17.07 -0.12 -8.14
N ASN A 261 17.45 0.62 -7.10
CA ASN A 261 18.44 1.70 -7.24
C ASN A 261 19.83 1.14 -7.60
N ILE A 262 20.23 -0.01 -7.04
CA ILE A 262 21.48 -0.69 -7.41
C ILE A 262 21.42 -1.15 -8.87
N ALA A 263 20.33 -1.82 -9.26
CA ALA A 263 20.15 -2.27 -10.64
C ALA A 263 20.23 -1.10 -11.63
N ILE A 264 19.56 0.02 -11.35
CA ILE A 264 19.61 1.24 -12.19
C ILE A 264 21.04 1.77 -12.30
N LYS A 265 21.80 1.86 -11.21
CA LYS A 265 23.20 2.33 -11.23
C LYS A 265 24.09 1.41 -12.07
N ALA A 266 23.82 0.11 -12.08
CA ALA A 266 24.51 -0.90 -12.87
C ALA A 266 24.01 -0.96 -14.34
N GLY A 267 23.04 -0.14 -14.72
CA GLY A 267 22.51 -0.08 -16.09
C GLY A 267 21.42 -1.12 -16.39
N TYR A 268 20.78 -1.68 -15.35
CA TYR A 268 19.71 -2.66 -15.48
C TYR A 268 18.38 -2.10 -14.94
N LYS A 269 17.27 -2.76 -15.32
CA LYS A 269 15.92 -2.48 -14.82
C LYS A 269 15.37 -3.71 -14.09
N LEU A 270 15.23 -3.61 -12.77
CA LEU A 270 14.63 -4.66 -11.94
C LEU A 270 13.14 -4.38 -11.69
N SER A 271 12.31 -5.38 -11.92
CA SER A 271 10.86 -5.38 -11.65
C SER A 271 10.39 -6.75 -11.20
N GLU A 272 9.09 -6.91 -10.92
CA GLU A 272 8.44 -8.19 -10.65
C GLU A 272 8.44 -9.15 -11.84
N TYR A 273 8.71 -8.65 -13.04
CA TYR A 273 8.75 -9.46 -14.27
C TYR A 273 10.14 -9.97 -14.62
N GLY A 274 11.18 -9.33 -14.11
CA GLY A 274 12.56 -9.70 -14.43
C GLY A 274 13.58 -8.61 -14.15
N LEU A 275 14.83 -8.95 -14.41
CA LEU A 275 15.96 -8.04 -14.51
C LEU A 275 16.31 -7.90 -16.00
N PHE A 276 16.27 -6.67 -16.52
CA PHE A 276 16.45 -6.38 -17.93
C PHE A 276 17.69 -5.52 -18.16
N ASP A 277 18.42 -5.81 -19.21
CA ASP A 277 19.54 -4.98 -19.68
C ASP A 277 19.03 -3.71 -20.42
N LYS A 278 19.97 -2.88 -20.91
CA LYS A 278 19.65 -1.65 -21.69
C LYS A 278 18.94 -1.92 -23.02
N LYS A 279 19.05 -3.13 -23.55
CA LYS A 279 18.37 -3.58 -24.79
C LYS A 279 17.00 -4.21 -24.46
N ASN A 280 16.57 -4.16 -23.20
CA ASN A 280 15.35 -4.80 -22.68
C ASN A 280 15.38 -6.34 -22.80
N THR A 281 16.58 -6.94 -22.76
CA THR A 281 16.76 -8.38 -22.75
C THR A 281 16.69 -8.89 -21.31
N LEU A 282 15.91 -9.96 -21.07
CA LEU A 282 15.79 -10.57 -19.75
C LEU A 282 17.09 -11.30 -19.38
N ILE A 283 17.62 -11.02 -18.20
CA ILE A 283 18.72 -11.78 -17.59
C ILE A 283 18.11 -12.99 -16.89
N PRO A 284 18.39 -14.22 -17.34
CA PRO A 284 17.78 -15.42 -16.75
C PRO A 284 18.43 -15.74 -15.41
N LEU A 285 17.68 -15.56 -14.32
CA LEU A 285 18.10 -15.90 -12.95
C LEU A 285 17.01 -16.76 -12.31
N GLU A 286 17.41 -17.91 -11.76
CA GLU A 286 16.44 -18.94 -11.34
C GLU A 286 16.05 -18.85 -9.86
N THR A 287 16.77 -18.05 -9.05
CA THR A 287 16.52 -17.93 -7.61
C THR A 287 16.62 -16.49 -7.15
N GLU A 288 15.97 -16.17 -6.01
CA GLU A 288 16.17 -14.88 -5.37
C GLU A 288 17.65 -14.62 -5.03
N GLN A 289 18.37 -15.66 -4.56
CA GLN A 289 19.78 -15.58 -4.22
C GLN A 289 20.61 -15.14 -5.42
N ALA A 290 20.39 -15.74 -6.60
CA ALA A 290 21.09 -15.37 -7.84
C ALA A 290 20.85 -13.89 -8.21
N ILE A 291 19.68 -13.31 -7.89
CA ILE A 291 19.42 -11.88 -8.11
C ILE A 291 20.30 -11.01 -7.20
N PHE A 292 20.47 -11.38 -5.94
CA PHE A 292 21.37 -10.68 -5.02
C PHE A 292 22.83 -10.79 -5.48
N GLU A 293 23.28 -11.98 -5.85
CA GLU A 293 24.64 -12.25 -6.34
C GLU A 293 24.94 -11.44 -7.61
N PHE A 294 24.01 -11.44 -8.58
CA PHE A 294 24.14 -10.66 -9.81
C PHE A 294 24.30 -9.16 -9.53
N LEU A 295 23.61 -8.63 -8.54
CA LEU A 295 23.70 -7.24 -8.12
C LEU A 295 24.87 -6.96 -7.17
N HIS A 296 25.73 -7.96 -6.91
CA HIS A 296 26.89 -7.87 -6.01
C HIS A 296 26.54 -7.39 -4.60
N ILE A 297 25.41 -7.86 -4.05
CA ILE A 297 24.96 -7.55 -2.69
C ILE A 297 24.74 -8.82 -1.89
N PRO A 298 25.01 -8.79 -0.57
CA PRO A 298 24.78 -9.94 0.30
C PRO A 298 23.32 -10.39 0.28
N TYR A 299 23.08 -11.69 0.22
CA TYR A 299 21.71 -12.22 0.30
C TYR A 299 21.07 -11.90 1.66
N LEU A 300 19.88 -11.36 1.60
CA LEU A 300 19.03 -11.14 2.76
C LEU A 300 17.88 -12.15 2.75
N SER A 301 17.79 -12.95 3.81
CA SER A 301 16.63 -13.81 4.00
C SER A 301 15.35 -12.99 4.15
N PRO A 302 14.17 -13.54 3.82
CA PRO A 302 12.90 -12.79 3.92
C PRO A 302 12.70 -12.06 5.26
N GLU A 303 13.07 -12.67 6.37
CA GLU A 303 12.91 -12.10 7.72
C GLU A 303 13.73 -10.82 7.93
N LYS A 304 14.85 -10.68 7.21
CA LYS A 304 15.79 -9.56 7.31
C LYS A 304 15.50 -8.41 6.33
N ARG A 305 14.45 -8.53 5.54
CA ARG A 305 14.06 -7.54 4.51
C ARG A 305 13.11 -6.46 5.01
#